data_3cd5089ddf637c3528568978f2708f27
#
_entry.id   3cd5089ddf637c3528568978f2708f27
#
_cell.length_a   1.000
_cell.length_b   1.000
_cell.length_c   1.000
_cell.angle_alpha   90.00
_cell.angle_beta   90.00
_cell.angle_gamma   90.00
#
_symmetry.space_group_name_H-M   'P 1'
#
loop_
_entity.id
_entity.type
_entity.pdbx_description
1 polymer ?
#
loop_
_entity_poly.entity_id
_entity_poly.type
_entity_poly.pdbx_seq_one_letter_code
_entity_poly.pdbx_strand_id
1 'polypeptide(L)'
;GFRGVFLHGFMSFAAICVTVACLIIMGSFCLILYNTSAMVKELEQKNEMLVYIDESYSEAKAKSVGSQINLITNVRSAVFVSREQALEDFIDEQNDASLFAGIDPDTLRDRYVVTVEDNSLLKQTYEKLKDIEGVADVSAHFEIAEGFQTVQNVLNIASLVIVSVLFVVSL
;
A
#
# COMPACT_ATOMS: atom_id res chain seq x y z
N GLY A 1 -60.00 -7.67 -14.52
CA GLY A 1 -59.13 -8.00 -14.91
C GLY A 1 -57.64 -8.43 -14.93
N PHE A 2 -57.20 -9.05 -16.00
CA PHE A 2 -55.81 -9.54 -16.17
C PHE A 2 -54.72 -8.45 -16.10
N ARG A 3 -55.07 -7.22 -16.47
CA ARG A 3 -54.13 -6.08 -16.40
C ARG A 3 -53.70 -5.70 -14.96
N GLY A 4 -54.59 -5.86 -13.97
CA GLY A 4 -54.27 -5.54 -12.57
C GLY A 4 -53.28 -6.51 -11.93
N VAL A 5 -53.38 -7.80 -12.27
CA VAL A 5 -52.47 -8.83 -11.75
C VAL A 5 -51.06 -8.67 -12.31
N PHE A 6 -50.95 -8.28 -13.57
CA PHE A 6 -49.63 -8.02 -14.21
C PHE A 6 -48.95 -6.75 -13.65
N LEU A 7 -49.68 -5.70 -13.38
CA LEU A 7 -49.15 -4.47 -12.80
C LEU A 7 -48.66 -4.70 -11.34
N HIS A 8 -49.43 -5.44 -10.54
CA HIS A 8 -49.03 -5.76 -9.18
C HIS A 8 -47.78 -6.69 -9.13
N GLY A 9 -47.67 -7.65 -10.06
CA GLY A 9 -46.48 -8.50 -10.18
C GLY A 9 -45.24 -7.73 -10.58
N PHE A 10 -45.38 -6.77 -11.51
CA PHE A 10 -44.27 -5.94 -11.97
C PHE A 10 -43.77 -4.97 -10.90
N MET A 11 -44.69 -4.38 -10.12
CA MET A 11 -44.33 -3.52 -8.99
C MET A 11 -43.62 -4.30 -7.87
N SER A 12 -44.09 -5.52 -7.57
CA SER A 12 -43.44 -6.39 -6.58
C SER A 12 -42.05 -6.84 -7.05
N PHE A 13 -41.90 -7.16 -8.33
CA PHE A 13 -40.61 -7.49 -8.93
C PHE A 13 -39.61 -6.33 -8.85
N ALA A 14 -40.06 -5.11 -9.21
CA ALA A 14 -39.25 -3.90 -9.11
C ALA A 14 -38.80 -3.64 -7.66
N ALA A 15 -39.69 -3.79 -6.69
CA ALA A 15 -39.37 -3.64 -5.27
C ALA A 15 -38.32 -4.64 -4.80
N ILE A 16 -38.45 -5.92 -5.21
CA ILE A 16 -37.46 -6.95 -4.90
C ILE A 16 -36.10 -6.62 -5.51
N CYS A 17 -36.05 -6.21 -6.77
CA CYS A 17 -34.81 -5.82 -7.44
C CYS A 17 -34.09 -4.66 -6.72
N VAL A 18 -34.83 -3.64 -6.31
CA VAL A 18 -34.28 -2.50 -5.55
C VAL A 18 -33.75 -2.96 -4.21
N THR A 19 -34.50 -3.80 -3.49
CA THR A 19 -34.07 -4.33 -2.18
C THR A 19 -32.81 -5.15 -2.31
N VAL A 20 -32.72 -6.04 -3.29
CA VAL A 20 -31.53 -6.86 -3.57
C VAL A 20 -30.33 -5.98 -3.93
N ALA A 21 -30.52 -4.96 -4.78
CA ALA A 21 -29.46 -4.01 -5.12
C ALA A 21 -28.95 -3.26 -3.89
N CYS A 22 -29.83 -2.79 -3.02
CA CYS A 22 -29.46 -2.12 -1.77
C CYS A 22 -28.68 -3.05 -0.83
N LEU A 23 -29.07 -4.32 -0.70
CA LEU A 23 -28.37 -5.30 0.11
C LEU A 23 -26.99 -5.62 -0.43
N ILE A 24 -26.83 -5.72 -1.76
CA ILE A 24 -25.53 -5.94 -2.40
C ILE A 24 -24.61 -4.75 -2.13
N ILE A 25 -25.10 -3.52 -2.30
CA ILE A 25 -24.31 -2.30 -2.05
C ILE A 25 -23.90 -2.24 -0.59
N MET A 26 -24.84 -2.44 0.34
CA MET A 26 -24.56 -2.43 1.78
C MET A 26 -23.57 -3.53 2.18
N GLY A 27 -23.75 -4.75 1.66
CA GLY A 27 -22.85 -5.89 1.91
C GLY A 27 -21.44 -5.61 1.38
N SER A 28 -21.32 -5.03 0.19
CA SER A 28 -20.03 -4.63 -0.40
C SER A 28 -19.33 -3.58 0.45
N PHE A 29 -20.08 -2.60 0.97
CA PHE A 29 -19.53 -1.56 1.86
C PHE A 29 -19.04 -2.16 3.18
N CYS A 30 -19.79 -3.08 3.79
CA CYS A 30 -19.39 -3.78 5.01
C CYS A 30 -18.11 -4.61 4.80
N LEU A 31 -17.99 -5.30 3.66
CA LEU A 31 -16.79 -6.06 3.31
C LEU A 31 -15.57 -5.14 3.14
N ILE A 32 -15.74 -3.99 2.50
CA ILE A 32 -14.67 -3.01 2.35
C ILE A 32 -14.22 -2.50 3.72
N LEU A 33 -15.14 -2.11 4.59
CA LEU A 33 -14.82 -1.63 5.94
C LEU A 33 -14.12 -2.70 6.78
N TYR A 34 -14.57 -3.96 6.70
CA TYR A 34 -13.93 -5.07 7.43
C TYR A 34 -12.49 -5.33 6.96
N ASN A 35 -12.22 -5.20 5.67
CA ASN A 35 -10.89 -5.40 5.09
C ASN A 35 -10.02 -4.11 5.07
N THR A 36 -10.56 -2.96 5.48
CA THR A 36 -9.83 -1.67 5.40
C THR A 36 -8.52 -1.71 6.18
N SER A 37 -8.47 -2.38 7.33
CA SER A 37 -7.24 -2.49 8.14
C SER A 37 -6.14 -3.27 7.44
N ALA A 38 -6.48 -4.32 6.68
CA ALA A 38 -5.52 -5.07 5.88
C ALA A 38 -5.06 -4.26 4.67
N MET A 39 -5.98 -3.54 4.03
CA MET A 39 -5.66 -2.66 2.89
C MET A 39 -4.78 -1.48 3.28
N VAL A 40 -5.00 -0.88 4.46
CA VAL A 40 -4.17 0.22 4.97
C VAL A 40 -2.74 -0.26 5.21
N LYS A 41 -2.55 -1.41 5.87
CA LYS A 41 -1.22 -2.01 6.04
C LYS A 41 -0.52 -2.27 4.70
N GLU A 42 -1.23 -2.82 3.74
CA GLU A 42 -0.69 -3.08 2.40
C GLU A 42 -0.34 -1.78 1.66
N LEU A 43 -1.11 -0.71 1.83
CA LEU A 43 -0.82 0.61 1.26
C LEU A 43 0.38 1.28 1.95
N GLU A 44 0.55 1.11 3.25
CA GLU A 44 1.71 1.62 3.99
C GLU A 44 3.00 0.93 3.53
N GLN A 45 3.01 -0.40 3.39
CA GLN A 45 4.15 -1.15 2.84
C GLN A 45 4.52 -0.74 1.40
N LYS A 46 3.55 -0.27 0.61
CA LYS A 46 3.78 0.21 -0.76
C LYS A 46 4.55 1.54 -0.82
N ASN A 47 4.58 2.28 0.28
CA ASN A 47 5.29 3.56 0.41
C ASN A 47 6.64 3.40 1.13
N GLU A 48 7.07 2.16 1.38
CA GLU A 48 8.30 1.87 2.11
C GLU A 48 9.44 1.51 1.17
N MET A 49 10.61 2.01 1.52
CA MET A 49 11.88 1.63 0.94
C MET A 49 12.77 1.04 2.04
N LEU A 50 13.47 -0.03 1.71
CA LEU A 50 14.47 -0.62 2.59
C LEU A 50 15.85 -0.10 2.20
N VAL A 51 16.51 0.60 3.11
CA VAL A 51 17.84 1.16 2.93
C VAL A 51 18.80 0.32 3.76
N TYR A 52 19.63 -0.47 3.10
CA TYR A 52 20.60 -1.35 3.73
C TYR A 52 21.90 -0.60 4.01
N ILE A 53 22.40 -0.75 5.22
CA ILE A 53 23.64 -0.11 5.66
C ILE A 53 24.82 -1.02 5.37
N ASP A 54 25.98 -0.41 5.12
CA ASP A 54 27.23 -1.10 4.88
C ASP A 54 27.64 -1.96 6.08
N GLU A 55 27.99 -3.22 5.85
CA GLU A 55 28.35 -4.20 6.87
C GLU A 55 29.57 -3.80 7.70
N SER A 56 30.43 -2.93 7.15
CA SER A 56 31.62 -2.42 7.87
C SER A 56 31.27 -1.40 8.96
N TYR A 57 30.02 -0.92 9.00
CA TYR A 57 29.56 0.05 9.98
C TYR A 57 29.21 -0.63 11.30
N SER A 58 29.69 -0.07 12.39
CA SER A 58 29.19 -0.44 13.72
C SER A 58 27.74 0.06 13.87
N GLU A 59 26.96 -0.57 14.75
CA GLU A 59 25.58 -0.19 15.02
C GLU A 59 25.42 1.31 15.36
N ALA A 60 26.38 1.87 16.15
CA ALA A 60 26.38 3.29 16.47
C ALA A 60 26.56 4.17 15.22
N LYS A 61 27.43 3.76 14.29
CA LYS A 61 27.66 4.45 13.04
C LYS A 61 26.48 4.28 12.08
N ALA A 62 25.90 3.08 12.02
CA ALA A 62 24.69 2.78 11.25
C ALA A 62 23.53 3.68 11.70
N LYS A 63 23.30 3.83 13.01
CA LYS A 63 22.28 4.73 13.57
C LYS A 63 22.52 6.20 13.24
N SER A 64 23.75 6.63 13.01
CA SER A 64 24.04 8.02 12.65
C SER A 64 23.60 8.39 11.22
N VAL A 65 23.50 7.40 10.32
CA VAL A 65 23.04 7.58 8.94
C VAL A 65 21.58 8.04 8.89
N GLY A 66 20.78 7.65 9.88
CA GLY A 66 19.36 8.01 9.95
C GLY A 66 19.09 9.52 9.96
N SER A 67 20.02 10.30 10.53
CA SER A 67 19.89 11.78 10.49
C SER A 67 20.01 12.32 9.06
N GLN A 68 20.85 11.73 8.22
CA GLN A 68 20.99 12.14 6.81
C GLN A 68 19.78 11.68 5.99
N ILE A 69 19.27 10.49 6.26
CA ILE A 69 18.04 9.97 5.60
C ILE A 69 16.85 10.89 5.90
N ASN A 70 16.67 11.30 7.15
CA ASN A 70 15.57 12.19 7.56
C ASN A 70 15.65 13.63 6.99
N LEU A 71 16.80 14.04 6.45
CA LEU A 71 16.94 15.34 5.78
C LEU A 71 16.41 15.35 4.34
N ILE A 72 16.12 14.20 3.77
CA ILE A 72 15.58 14.11 2.41
C ILE A 72 14.10 14.54 2.40
N THR A 73 13.77 15.50 1.57
CA THR A 73 12.49 16.23 1.54
C THR A 73 11.25 15.34 1.40
N ASN A 74 11.34 14.17 0.81
CA ASN A 74 10.21 13.25 0.62
C ASN A 74 10.19 12.10 1.63
N VAL A 75 11.08 12.11 2.62
CA VAL A 75 11.09 11.11 3.69
C VAL A 75 10.18 11.58 4.81
N ARG A 76 9.14 10.78 5.10
CA ARG A 76 8.24 10.99 6.24
C ARG A 76 8.84 10.48 7.54
N SER A 77 9.41 9.29 7.49
CA SER A 77 10.06 8.65 8.63
C SER A 77 11.13 7.67 8.16
N ALA A 78 12.16 7.50 8.97
CA ALA A 78 13.18 6.48 8.81
C ALA A 78 13.36 5.75 10.15
N VAL A 79 12.99 4.47 10.18
CA VAL A 79 13.07 3.62 11.37
C VAL A 79 14.25 2.67 11.21
N PHE A 80 15.17 2.70 12.17
CA PHE A 80 16.30 1.77 12.20
C PHE A 80 15.84 0.39 12.65
N VAL A 81 16.23 -0.64 11.92
CA VAL A 81 16.00 -2.06 12.24
C VAL A 81 17.35 -2.76 12.21
N SER A 82 17.78 -3.28 13.37
CA SER A 82 19.02 -4.04 13.44
C SER A 82 18.88 -5.39 12.74
N ARG A 83 20.00 -6.01 12.41
CA ARG A 83 20.02 -7.35 11.78
C ARG A 83 19.33 -8.41 12.62
N GLU A 84 19.44 -8.32 13.95
CA GLU A 84 18.77 -9.23 14.89
C GLU A 84 17.26 -9.04 14.84
N GLN A 85 16.81 -7.80 14.88
CA GLN A 85 15.38 -7.47 14.78
C GLN A 85 14.82 -7.83 13.41
N ALA A 86 15.59 -7.62 12.35
CA ALA A 86 15.21 -8.00 10.99
C ALA A 86 14.99 -9.51 10.83
N LEU A 87 15.80 -10.33 11.54
CA LEU A 87 15.63 -11.77 11.57
C LEU A 87 14.40 -12.18 12.38
N GLU A 88 14.17 -11.56 13.53
CA GLU A 88 13.01 -11.83 14.38
C GLU A 88 11.71 -11.50 13.64
N ASP A 89 11.62 -10.30 13.04
CA ASP A 89 10.47 -9.88 12.23
C ASP A 89 10.19 -10.86 11.08
N PHE A 90 11.27 -11.32 10.40
CA PHE A 90 11.15 -12.26 9.28
C PHE A 90 10.62 -13.63 9.73
N ILE A 91 11.07 -14.13 10.89
CA ILE A 91 10.61 -15.39 11.48
C ILE A 91 9.13 -15.29 11.85
N ASP A 92 8.71 -14.17 12.45
CA ASP A 92 7.34 -13.94 12.89
C ASP A 92 6.37 -13.86 11.70
N GLU A 93 6.78 -13.22 10.60
CA GLU A 93 5.97 -13.12 9.38
C GLU A 93 5.72 -14.48 8.70
N GLN A 94 6.69 -15.39 8.77
CA GLN A 94 6.58 -16.70 8.10
C GLN A 94 5.82 -17.76 8.91
N ASN A 95 5.48 -17.51 10.18
CA ASN A 95 4.79 -18.44 11.09
C ASN A 95 5.46 -19.82 11.24
N ASP A 96 6.72 -19.97 10.85
CA ASP A 96 7.46 -21.23 10.92
C ASP A 96 8.90 -21.00 11.39
N ALA A 97 9.05 -20.79 12.71
CA ALA A 97 10.34 -20.57 13.35
C ALA A 97 11.33 -21.77 13.15
N SER A 98 10.81 -22.95 12.82
CA SER A 98 11.64 -24.15 12.70
C SER A 98 12.53 -24.17 11.45
N LEU A 99 12.09 -23.50 10.37
CA LEU A 99 12.84 -23.41 9.11
C LEU A 99 14.05 -22.45 9.21
N PHE A 100 14.00 -21.53 10.15
CA PHE A 100 14.97 -20.45 10.31
C PHE A 100 15.84 -20.61 11.57
N ALA A 101 15.62 -21.69 12.36
CA ALA A 101 16.41 -22.03 13.52
C ALA A 101 17.84 -22.39 13.11
N GLY A 102 18.75 -21.41 13.14
CA GLY A 102 20.16 -21.58 12.79
C GLY A 102 20.69 -20.59 11.75
N ILE A 103 19.87 -19.66 11.31
CA ILE A 103 20.35 -18.52 10.51
C ILE A 103 21.07 -17.57 11.46
N ASP A 104 22.33 -17.29 11.14
CA ASP A 104 23.13 -16.32 11.88
C ASP A 104 22.64 -14.91 11.54
N PRO A 105 22.27 -14.05 12.53
CA PRO A 105 21.91 -12.66 12.28
C PRO A 105 22.95 -11.89 11.46
N ASP A 106 24.22 -12.29 11.53
CA ASP A 106 25.30 -11.69 10.75
C ASP A 106 25.20 -11.92 9.24
N THR A 107 24.29 -12.79 8.78
CA THR A 107 23.96 -12.93 7.36
C THR A 107 23.02 -11.83 6.85
N LEU A 108 22.36 -11.10 7.75
CA LEU A 108 21.51 -9.95 7.47
C LEU A 108 22.28 -8.65 7.68
N ARG A 109 21.74 -7.58 7.09
CA ARG A 109 22.29 -6.22 7.22
C ARG A 109 21.38 -5.37 8.08
N ASP A 110 22.00 -4.45 8.83
CA ASP A 110 21.25 -3.36 9.43
C ASP A 110 20.56 -2.57 8.32
N ARG A 111 19.33 -2.14 8.55
CA ARG A 111 18.54 -1.44 7.55
C ARG A 111 17.70 -0.32 8.17
N TYR A 112 17.32 0.62 7.33
CA TYR A 112 16.25 1.55 7.62
C TYR A 112 15.01 1.20 6.82
N VAL A 113 13.86 1.20 7.49
CA VAL A 113 12.55 1.24 6.84
C VAL A 113 12.18 2.70 6.66
N VAL A 114 12.22 3.16 5.41
CA VAL A 114 11.99 4.55 5.05
C VAL A 114 10.62 4.68 4.41
N THR A 115 9.73 5.42 5.06
CA THR A 115 8.40 5.74 4.52
C THR A 115 8.46 7.07 3.80
N VAL A 116 7.93 7.12 2.57
CA VAL A 116 7.87 8.35 1.78
C VAL A 116 6.50 9.03 1.88
N GLU A 117 6.46 10.34 1.65
CA GLU A 117 5.22 11.12 1.63
C GLU A 117 4.49 11.02 0.28
N ASP A 118 5.24 11.11 -0.82
CA ASP A 118 4.73 11.13 -2.18
C ASP A 118 5.42 10.08 -3.04
N ASN A 119 4.64 9.09 -3.50
CA ASN A 119 5.10 8.03 -4.36
C ASN A 119 5.52 8.50 -5.76
N SER A 120 5.05 9.64 -6.23
CA SER A 120 5.47 10.20 -7.51
C SER A 120 6.96 10.60 -7.50
N LEU A 121 7.50 10.88 -6.31
CA LEU A 121 8.90 11.23 -6.08
C LEU A 121 9.76 10.04 -5.63
N LEU A 122 9.20 8.82 -5.61
CA LEU A 122 9.88 7.62 -5.12
C LEU A 122 11.25 7.40 -5.80
N LYS A 123 11.28 7.49 -7.13
CA LYS A 123 12.52 7.32 -7.91
C LYS A 123 13.59 8.37 -7.56
N GLN A 124 13.18 9.61 -7.40
CA GLN A 124 14.10 10.69 -7.01
C GLN A 124 14.62 10.49 -5.59
N THR A 125 13.76 10.04 -4.69
CA THR A 125 14.11 9.74 -3.30
C THR A 125 15.07 8.55 -3.23
N TYR A 126 14.83 7.51 -4.02
CA TYR A 126 15.71 6.35 -4.16
C TYR A 126 17.13 6.75 -4.54
N GLU A 127 17.30 7.58 -5.59
CA GLU A 127 18.63 8.04 -6.02
C GLU A 127 19.34 8.83 -4.91
N LYS A 128 18.62 9.72 -4.23
CA LYS A 128 19.17 10.48 -3.10
C LYS A 128 19.60 9.62 -1.93
N LEU A 129 18.84 8.56 -1.63
CA LEU A 129 19.15 7.61 -0.56
C LEU A 129 20.40 6.80 -0.89
N LYS A 130 20.54 6.41 -2.17
CA LYS A 130 21.69 5.64 -2.65
C LYS A 130 23.00 6.43 -2.62
N ASP A 131 22.92 7.75 -2.74
CA ASP A 131 24.09 8.65 -2.70
C ASP A 131 24.59 8.94 -1.27
N ILE A 132 23.87 8.49 -0.23
CA ILE A 132 24.27 8.67 1.17
C ILE A 132 25.48 7.78 1.50
N GLU A 133 26.52 8.34 2.10
CA GLU A 133 27.68 7.61 2.57
C GLU A 133 27.27 6.60 3.66
N GLY A 134 27.61 5.32 3.47
CA GLY A 134 27.26 4.23 4.38
C GLY A 134 25.99 3.48 4.01
N VAL A 135 25.30 3.87 2.94
CA VAL A 135 24.24 3.08 2.31
C VAL A 135 24.88 2.10 1.34
N ALA A 136 24.66 0.81 1.56
CA ALA A 136 25.14 -0.25 0.67
C ALA A 136 24.20 -0.52 -0.50
N ASP A 137 22.89 -0.52 -0.23
CA ASP A 137 21.85 -0.75 -1.25
C ASP A 137 20.51 -0.16 -0.79
N VAL A 138 19.63 0.08 -1.76
CA VAL A 138 18.25 0.54 -1.52
C VAL A 138 17.30 -0.36 -2.29
N SER A 139 16.31 -0.93 -1.60
CA SER A 139 15.24 -1.70 -2.22
C SER A 139 13.93 -0.90 -2.19
N ALA A 140 13.30 -0.75 -3.35
CA ALA A 140 12.02 -0.05 -3.49
C ALA A 140 11.12 -0.77 -4.50
N HIS A 141 9.82 -0.79 -4.24
CA HIS A 141 8.83 -1.45 -5.09
C HIS A 141 8.28 -0.45 -6.13
N PHE A 142 9.05 -0.18 -7.18
CA PHE A 142 8.67 0.79 -8.24
C PHE A 142 7.44 0.37 -9.04
N GLU A 143 7.23 -0.92 -9.27
CA GLU A 143 6.11 -1.44 -10.07
C GLU A 143 4.75 -1.03 -9.50
N ILE A 144 4.66 -0.87 -8.20
CA ILE A 144 3.43 -0.52 -7.50
C ILE A 144 3.13 0.98 -7.64
N ALA A 145 4.16 1.83 -7.62
CA ALA A 145 4.01 3.27 -7.78
C ALA A 145 3.49 3.64 -9.19
N GLU A 146 3.96 2.95 -10.24
CA GLU A 146 3.48 3.14 -11.62
C GLU A 146 2.04 2.61 -11.80
N GLY A 147 1.71 1.48 -11.17
CA GLY A 147 0.36 0.91 -11.19
C GLY A 147 -0.69 1.85 -10.57
N PHE A 148 -0.34 2.52 -9.49
CA PHE A 148 -1.26 3.45 -8.80
C PHE A 148 -1.60 4.68 -9.64
N GLN A 149 -0.64 5.26 -10.37
CA GLN A 149 -0.89 6.37 -11.30
C GLN A 149 -1.81 5.94 -12.44
N THR A 150 -1.65 4.73 -12.95
CA THR A 150 -2.51 4.17 -14.00
C THR A 150 -3.96 4.03 -13.50
N VAL A 151 -4.15 3.50 -12.29
CA VAL A 151 -5.47 3.35 -11.68
C VAL A 151 -6.14 4.72 -11.45
N GLN A 152 -5.41 5.71 -10.94
CA GLN A 152 -5.92 7.07 -10.78
C GLN A 152 -6.37 7.68 -12.12
N ASN A 153 -5.56 7.52 -13.17
CA ASN A 153 -5.92 8.02 -14.50
C ASN A 153 -7.19 7.35 -15.05
N VAL A 154 -7.31 6.04 -14.90
CA VAL A 154 -8.52 5.29 -15.32
C VAL A 154 -9.75 5.77 -14.54
N LEU A 155 -9.66 5.97 -13.23
CA LEU A 155 -10.75 6.47 -12.41
C LEU A 155 -11.15 7.89 -12.79
N ASN A 156 -10.19 8.77 -13.08
CA ASN A 156 -10.48 10.14 -13.52
C ASN A 156 -11.20 10.16 -14.89
N ILE A 157 -10.74 9.35 -15.84
CA ILE A 157 -11.38 9.23 -17.15
C ILE A 157 -12.78 8.65 -17.01
N ALA A 158 -12.97 7.59 -16.22
CA ALA A 158 -14.28 6.98 -15.97
C ALA A 158 -15.25 7.99 -15.32
N SER A 159 -14.79 8.75 -14.32
CA SER A 159 -15.58 9.79 -13.67
C SER A 159 -16.00 10.87 -14.64
N LEU A 160 -15.10 11.32 -15.52
CA LEU A 160 -15.41 12.34 -16.54
C LEU A 160 -16.47 11.84 -17.53
N VAL A 161 -16.35 10.57 -17.96
CA VAL A 161 -17.34 9.96 -18.88
C VAL A 161 -18.70 9.85 -18.20
N ILE A 162 -18.75 9.37 -16.93
CA ILE A 162 -20.02 9.24 -16.18
C ILE A 162 -20.68 10.61 -16.01
N VAL A 163 -19.93 11.62 -15.60
CA VAL A 163 -20.46 13.00 -15.43
C VAL A 163 -20.98 13.54 -16.76
N SER A 164 -20.26 13.31 -17.87
CA SER A 164 -20.69 13.75 -19.20
C SER A 164 -21.98 13.08 -19.64
N VAL A 165 -22.13 11.78 -19.43
CA VAL A 165 -23.35 11.03 -19.74
C VAL A 165 -24.52 11.53 -18.88
N LEU A 166 -24.32 11.71 -17.57
CA LEU A 166 -25.36 12.24 -16.70
C LEU A 166 -25.78 13.66 -17.09
N PHE A 167 -24.85 14.49 -17.53
CA PHE A 167 -25.16 15.85 -18.02
C PHE A 167 -26.01 15.81 -19.28
N VAL A 168 -25.69 14.93 -20.25
CA VAL A 168 -26.47 14.76 -21.48
C VAL A 168 -27.87 14.22 -21.20
N VAL A 169 -28.02 13.29 -20.24
CA VAL A 169 -29.32 12.71 -19.86
C VAL A 169 -30.16 13.71 -19.06
N SER A 170 -29.53 14.69 -18.41
CA SER A 170 -30.19 15.73 -17.60
C SER A 170 -30.69 16.93 -18.43
N LEU A 171 -30.27 17.08 -19.70
CA LEU A 171 -30.69 18.10 -20.65
C LEU A 171 -31.92 17.67 -21.45
#